data_7817f2164835d653d74a2ad132a2d590
#
_entry.id   7817f2164835d653d74a2ad132a2d590
#
_cell.length_a   1.000
_cell.length_b   1.000
_cell.length_c   1.000
_cell.angle_alpha   90.00
_cell.angle_beta   90.00
_cell.angle_gamma   90.00
#
_symmetry.space_group_name_H-M   'P 1'
#
loop_
_entity.id
_entity.type
_entity.pdbx_description
1 polymer ?
#
loop_
_entity_poly.entity_id
_entity_poly.type
_entity_poly.pdbx_seq_one_letter_code
_entity_poly.pdbx_strand_id
1 'polypeptide(L)'
;MVENGFEAIVPNFTFEGKPRKRPQIRQGSRNAKFARMFNPTQEEVRRFFCNVYAKSRNGQPMEALETIAAGWIDAHPEYAADLSDADAAVARVYDGKDGRENPFLHLSMHLSISEQCSIDQPRGIRQAVELLAARRGSLLDAHHDAMECLGRMMWESQRAGRPPDGKAYIDCVQRHATRD
;
A
#
# COMPACT_ATOMS: atom_id res chain seq x y z
N MET A 1 4.41 -11.90 17.33
CA MET A 1 3.19 -11.10 17.48
C MET A 1 3.32 -9.86 16.60
N VAL A 2 3.30 -10.02 15.27
CA VAL A 2 3.47 -8.95 14.26
C VAL A 2 2.46 -9.11 13.10
N GLU A 3 1.33 -9.82 13.35
CA GLU A 3 0.33 -10.10 12.31
C GLU A 3 -0.62 -8.92 11.99
N ASN A 4 -0.57 -7.81 12.76
CA ASN A 4 -1.53 -6.72 12.63
C ASN A 4 -1.07 -5.55 11.75
N GLY A 5 0.11 -5.62 11.12
CA GLY A 5 0.64 -4.53 10.29
C GLY A 5 -0.03 -4.40 8.92
N PHE A 6 -0.55 -5.49 8.38
CA PHE A 6 -1.06 -5.52 7.00
C PHE A 6 -2.48 -4.93 6.87
N GLU A 7 -3.34 -5.12 7.86
CA GLU A 7 -4.69 -4.55 7.86
C GLU A 7 -4.73 -3.01 7.94
N ALA A 8 -3.61 -2.40 8.33
CA ALA A 8 -3.51 -0.96 8.51
C ALA A 8 -3.03 -0.21 7.25
N ILE A 9 -2.50 -0.90 6.25
CA ILE A 9 -1.86 -0.28 5.08
C ILE A 9 -2.80 -0.17 3.89
N VAL A 10 -3.87 -0.95 3.84
CA VAL A 10 -4.83 -0.99 2.72
C VAL A 10 -6.28 -0.68 3.14
N PRO A 11 -6.58 0.04 4.18
CA PRO A 11 -7.94 0.55 4.37
C PRO A 11 -8.07 1.95 3.79
N ASN A 12 -9.21 2.20 3.18
CA ASN A 12 -9.70 3.52 2.84
C ASN A 12 -9.16 4.63 3.74
N PHE A 13 -8.20 5.38 3.23
CA PHE A 13 -7.81 6.64 3.78
C PHE A 13 -8.88 7.70 3.46
N THR A 14 -10.08 7.58 4.04
CA THR A 14 -10.99 8.71 4.12
C THR A 14 -10.55 9.58 5.29
N PHE A 15 -9.84 10.64 4.97
CA PHE A 15 -9.44 11.70 5.87
C PHE A 15 -10.65 12.58 6.24
N GLU A 16 -11.64 12.01 6.93
CA GLU A 16 -12.66 12.76 7.63
C GLU A 16 -12.64 12.38 9.11
N GLY A 17 -12.07 13.28 9.89
CA GLY A 17 -11.94 13.18 11.34
C GLY A 17 -13.26 13.21 12.08
N LYS A 18 -13.99 12.08 12.10
CA LYS A 18 -14.99 11.79 13.14
C LYS A 18 -14.97 10.30 13.43
N PRO A 19 -14.82 9.89 14.71
CA PRO A 19 -14.97 8.48 15.08
C PRO A 19 -16.42 8.08 14.86
N ARG A 20 -16.70 7.31 13.81
CA ARG A 20 -18.01 6.70 13.64
C ARG A 20 -18.14 5.56 14.64
N LYS A 21 -19.10 5.67 15.57
CA LYS A 21 -19.57 4.56 16.40
C LYS A 21 -19.87 3.37 15.48
N ARG A 22 -19.29 2.21 15.79
CA ARG A 22 -19.56 0.95 15.07
C ARG A 22 -21.07 0.73 15.05
N PRO A 23 -21.73 0.64 13.89
CA PRO A 23 -23.10 0.17 13.83
C PRO A 23 -23.11 -1.31 14.17
N GLN A 24 -23.95 -1.71 15.09
CA GLN A 24 -24.28 -3.12 15.31
C GLN A 24 -25.10 -3.58 14.08
N ILE A 25 -24.43 -4.27 13.17
CA ILE A 25 -25.08 -4.77 11.94
C ILE A 25 -25.75 -6.10 12.26
N ARG A 26 -27.07 -6.07 12.33
CA ARG A 26 -27.90 -7.30 12.18
C ARG A 26 -27.62 -7.88 10.80
N GLN A 27 -27.32 -9.19 10.75
CA GLN A 27 -27.00 -9.96 9.57
C GLN A 27 -28.06 -9.81 8.46
N GLY A 28 -27.67 -9.19 7.36
CA GLY A 28 -28.41 -9.14 6.12
C GLY A 28 -27.41 -9.17 4.95
N SER A 29 -27.44 -10.23 4.16
CA SER A 29 -26.38 -10.68 3.23
C SER A 29 -26.01 -9.72 2.07
N ARG A 30 -26.64 -8.55 1.96
CA ARG A 30 -26.33 -7.55 0.90
C ARG A 30 -25.25 -6.53 1.30
N ASN A 31 -25.08 -6.28 2.61
CA ASN A 31 -24.06 -5.31 3.09
C ASN A 31 -22.66 -5.90 3.23
N ALA A 32 -22.54 -7.23 3.30
CA ALA A 32 -21.23 -7.89 3.40
C ALA A 32 -20.38 -7.71 2.13
N LYS A 33 -21.03 -7.59 0.96
CA LYS A 33 -20.33 -7.39 -0.31
C LYS A 33 -19.77 -5.97 -0.45
N PHE A 34 -20.47 -4.95 0.09
CA PHE A 34 -19.97 -3.56 0.13
C PHE A 34 -18.86 -3.36 1.15
N ALA A 35 -18.95 -3.98 2.32
CA ALA A 35 -17.90 -3.89 3.34
C ALA A 35 -16.58 -4.54 2.88
N ARG A 36 -16.65 -5.62 2.08
CA ARG A 36 -15.47 -6.27 1.49
C ARG A 36 -14.76 -5.44 0.43
N MET A 37 -15.43 -4.51 -0.24
CA MET A 37 -14.80 -3.63 -1.25
C MET A 37 -13.87 -2.57 -0.62
N PHE A 38 -13.95 -2.35 0.68
CA PHE A 38 -13.23 -1.26 1.35
C PHE A 38 -12.15 -1.73 2.34
N ASN A 39 -11.93 -3.03 2.48
CA ASN A 39 -10.86 -3.57 3.32
C ASN A 39 -10.46 -4.98 2.82
N PRO A 40 -9.63 -5.06 1.78
CA PRO A 40 -9.24 -6.34 1.20
C PRO A 40 -8.45 -7.17 2.21
N THR A 41 -8.72 -8.46 2.24
CA THR A 41 -7.95 -9.42 3.04
C THR A 41 -6.53 -9.59 2.46
N GLN A 42 -5.61 -10.11 3.26
CA GLN A 42 -4.27 -10.47 2.77
C GLN A 42 -4.33 -11.42 1.56
N GLU A 43 -5.26 -12.38 1.57
CA GLU A 43 -5.46 -13.29 0.45
C GLU A 43 -5.88 -12.53 -0.82
N GLU A 44 -6.86 -11.63 -0.72
CA GLU A 44 -7.32 -10.83 -1.86
C GLU A 44 -6.21 -9.97 -2.45
N VAL A 45 -5.37 -9.35 -1.60
CA VAL A 45 -4.21 -8.56 -2.04
C VAL A 45 -3.19 -9.43 -2.76
N ARG A 46 -2.85 -10.60 -2.21
CA ARG A 46 -1.89 -11.52 -2.83
C ARG A 46 -2.40 -12.03 -4.18
N ARG A 47 -3.66 -12.44 -4.26
CA ARG A 47 -4.28 -12.86 -5.50
C ARG A 47 -4.35 -11.73 -6.54
N PHE A 48 -4.61 -10.50 -6.10
CA PHE A 48 -4.59 -9.33 -6.98
C PHE A 48 -3.23 -9.17 -7.66
N PHE A 49 -2.13 -9.09 -6.90
CA PHE A 49 -0.79 -8.91 -7.49
C PHE A 49 -0.36 -10.10 -8.35
N CYS A 50 -0.64 -11.33 -7.95
CA CYS A 50 -0.36 -12.51 -8.78
C CYS A 50 -1.15 -12.48 -10.10
N ASN A 51 -2.42 -12.08 -10.07
CA ASN A 51 -3.26 -11.93 -11.26
C ASN A 51 -2.73 -10.82 -12.18
N VAL A 52 -2.33 -9.68 -11.63
CA VAL A 52 -1.72 -8.58 -12.41
C VAL A 52 -0.42 -9.04 -13.08
N TYR A 53 0.43 -9.75 -12.34
CA TYR A 53 1.65 -10.35 -12.89
C TYR A 53 1.35 -11.29 -14.05
N ALA A 54 0.39 -12.22 -13.88
CA ALA A 54 -0.01 -13.15 -14.93
C ALA A 54 -0.59 -12.43 -16.17
N LYS A 55 -1.45 -11.43 -15.97
CA LYS A 55 -1.99 -10.60 -17.06
C LYS A 55 -0.89 -9.88 -17.84
N SER A 56 0.06 -9.26 -17.13
CA SER A 56 1.20 -8.57 -17.74
C SER A 56 2.03 -9.52 -18.60
N ARG A 57 2.38 -10.71 -18.08
CA ARG A 57 3.17 -11.69 -18.83
C ARG A 57 2.45 -12.28 -20.06
N ASN A 58 1.13 -12.30 -20.03
CA ASN A 58 0.31 -12.84 -21.12
C ASN A 58 -0.24 -11.77 -22.07
N GLY A 59 0.13 -10.49 -21.90
CA GLY A 59 -0.35 -9.39 -22.73
C GLY A 59 -1.86 -9.18 -22.64
N GLN A 60 -2.48 -9.49 -21.50
CA GLN A 60 -3.91 -9.36 -21.30
C GLN A 60 -4.30 -7.91 -20.97
N PRO A 61 -5.50 -7.46 -21.30
CA PRO A 61 -6.01 -6.14 -20.93
C PRO A 61 -6.01 -5.96 -19.41
N MET A 62 -5.59 -4.78 -18.97
CA MET A 62 -5.52 -4.39 -17.56
C MET A 62 -6.35 -3.15 -17.30
N GLU A 63 -7.00 -3.10 -16.14
CA GLU A 63 -7.65 -1.89 -15.64
C GLU A 63 -6.62 -0.87 -15.15
N ALA A 64 -7.07 0.38 -14.90
CA ALA A 64 -6.16 1.48 -14.51
C ALA A 64 -5.31 1.14 -13.28
N LEU A 65 -5.93 0.57 -12.23
CA LEU A 65 -5.21 0.16 -11.01
C LEU A 65 -4.24 -0.99 -11.28
N GLU A 66 -4.64 -1.96 -12.10
CA GLU A 66 -3.77 -3.08 -12.50
C GLU A 66 -2.56 -2.59 -13.32
N THR A 67 -2.76 -1.57 -14.17
CA THR A 67 -1.67 -0.96 -14.94
C THR A 67 -0.62 -0.30 -14.03
N ILE A 68 -1.07 0.43 -13.00
CA ILE A 68 -0.16 1.02 -12.01
C ILE A 68 0.59 -0.09 -11.24
N ALA A 69 -0.14 -1.11 -10.78
CA ALA A 69 0.45 -2.25 -10.08
C ALA A 69 1.46 -3.01 -10.94
N ALA A 70 1.17 -3.21 -12.23
CA ALA A 70 2.10 -3.84 -13.19
C ALA A 70 3.40 -3.05 -13.33
N GLY A 71 3.33 -1.72 -13.38
CA GLY A 71 4.51 -0.86 -13.41
C GLY A 71 5.42 -1.06 -12.20
N TRP A 72 4.84 -1.20 -11.01
CA TRP A 72 5.60 -1.47 -9.79
C TRP A 72 6.14 -2.91 -9.74
N ILE A 73 5.39 -3.89 -10.24
CA ILE A 73 5.87 -5.27 -10.39
C ILE A 73 7.08 -5.33 -11.33
N ASP A 74 7.04 -4.61 -12.45
CA ASP A 74 8.15 -4.57 -13.41
C ASP A 74 9.38 -3.83 -12.84
N ALA A 75 9.20 -2.88 -11.93
CA ALA A 75 10.27 -2.23 -11.18
C ALA A 75 10.93 -3.15 -10.13
N HIS A 76 10.28 -4.27 -9.77
CA HIS A 76 10.72 -5.23 -8.76
C HIS A 76 10.82 -6.66 -9.32
N PRO A 77 11.74 -6.92 -10.27
CA PRO A 77 11.87 -8.25 -10.90
C PRO A 77 12.23 -9.36 -9.91
N GLU A 78 12.81 -9.01 -8.75
CA GLU A 78 13.13 -9.94 -7.67
C GLU A 78 11.90 -10.64 -7.06
N TYR A 79 10.71 -10.06 -7.21
CA TYR A 79 9.46 -10.62 -6.70
C TYR A 79 8.77 -11.59 -7.66
N ALA A 80 9.31 -11.77 -8.88
CA ALA A 80 8.69 -12.59 -9.92
C ALA A 80 8.36 -14.02 -9.46
N ALA A 81 9.24 -14.62 -8.66
CA ALA A 81 9.03 -15.98 -8.14
C ALA A 81 7.85 -16.05 -7.15
N ASP A 82 7.69 -15.03 -6.28
CA ASP A 82 6.59 -14.97 -5.31
C ASP A 82 5.24 -14.66 -5.99
N LEU A 83 5.25 -14.00 -7.15
CA LEU A 83 4.05 -13.60 -7.90
C LEU A 83 3.58 -14.65 -8.91
N SER A 84 4.39 -15.66 -9.20
CA SER A 84 4.13 -16.64 -10.26
C SER A 84 3.07 -17.69 -9.90
N ASP A 85 2.81 -17.94 -8.61
CA ASP A 85 1.85 -18.94 -8.10
C ASP A 85 1.01 -18.32 -6.98
N ALA A 86 -0.24 -18.03 -7.29
CA ALA A 86 -1.16 -17.38 -6.36
C ALA A 86 -1.52 -18.24 -5.13
N ASP A 87 -1.61 -19.56 -5.30
CA ASP A 87 -1.96 -20.46 -4.19
C ASP A 87 -0.77 -20.64 -3.25
N ALA A 88 0.43 -20.78 -3.79
CA ALA A 88 1.66 -20.78 -3.01
C ALA A 88 1.85 -19.43 -2.28
N ALA A 89 1.59 -18.30 -2.95
CA ALA A 89 1.66 -16.97 -2.36
C ALA A 89 0.70 -16.81 -1.17
N VAL A 90 -0.54 -17.29 -1.31
CA VAL A 90 -1.56 -17.24 -0.24
C VAL A 90 -1.17 -18.11 0.95
N ALA A 91 -0.63 -19.30 0.70
CA ALA A 91 -0.24 -20.24 1.75
C ALA A 91 1.04 -19.83 2.51
N ARG A 92 1.87 -18.95 1.91
CA ARG A 92 3.17 -18.58 2.48
C ARG A 92 3.04 -17.64 3.67
N VAL A 93 3.83 -17.89 4.71
CA VAL A 93 3.98 -17.01 5.87
C VAL A 93 5.19 -16.10 5.65
N TYR A 94 4.98 -14.79 5.75
CA TYR A 94 6.03 -13.77 5.67
C TYR A 94 6.21 -13.17 7.07
N ASP A 95 7.01 -13.81 7.92
CA ASP A 95 7.22 -13.40 9.32
C ASP A 95 8.56 -12.66 9.56
N GLY A 96 9.30 -12.40 8.49
CA GLY A 96 10.59 -11.69 8.52
C GLY A 96 11.74 -12.45 9.19
N LYS A 97 11.52 -13.70 9.66
CA LYS A 97 12.55 -14.47 10.35
C LYS A 97 13.67 -14.94 9.42
N ASP A 98 13.36 -15.12 8.15
CA ASP A 98 14.32 -15.47 7.09
C ASP A 98 14.99 -14.22 6.46
N GLY A 99 14.76 -13.04 7.00
CA GLY A 99 15.29 -11.78 6.48
C GLY A 99 14.69 -11.35 5.14
N ARG A 100 13.68 -12.04 4.66
CA ARG A 100 12.99 -11.68 3.41
C ARG A 100 11.91 -10.65 3.66
N GLU A 101 11.91 -9.64 2.81
CA GLU A 101 10.82 -8.67 2.75
C GLU A 101 9.53 -9.33 2.22
N ASN A 102 8.38 -8.87 2.69
CA ASN A 102 7.08 -9.30 2.16
C ASN A 102 6.79 -8.55 0.86
N PRO A 103 6.88 -9.20 -0.32
CA PRO A 103 6.71 -8.53 -1.62
C PRO A 103 5.32 -7.92 -1.77
N PHE A 104 4.29 -8.54 -1.21
CA PHE A 104 2.92 -8.06 -1.31
C PHE A 104 2.70 -6.81 -0.47
N LEU A 105 3.35 -6.72 0.70
CA LEU A 105 3.33 -5.51 1.52
C LEU A 105 4.06 -4.38 0.79
N HIS A 106 5.25 -4.63 0.28
CA HIS A 106 6.06 -3.67 -0.45
C HIS A 106 5.33 -3.10 -1.67
N LEU A 107 4.81 -3.96 -2.54
CA LEU A 107 4.02 -3.56 -3.71
C LEU A 107 2.73 -2.82 -3.32
N SER A 108 2.08 -3.19 -2.20
CA SER A 108 0.91 -2.48 -1.69
C SER A 108 1.26 -1.06 -1.23
N MET A 109 2.44 -0.85 -0.65
CA MET A 109 2.91 0.48 -0.27
C MET A 109 3.17 1.36 -1.49
N HIS A 110 3.81 0.83 -2.55
CA HIS A 110 3.95 1.54 -3.82
C HIS A 110 2.60 1.96 -4.39
N LEU A 111 1.64 1.03 -4.44
CA LEU A 111 0.30 1.29 -4.96
C LEU A 111 -0.42 2.36 -4.13
N SER A 112 -0.34 2.26 -2.81
CA SER A 112 -0.93 3.24 -1.88
C SER A 112 -0.37 4.65 -2.08
N ILE A 113 0.95 4.80 -2.23
CA ILE A 113 1.58 6.10 -2.49
C ILE A 113 1.15 6.64 -3.86
N SER A 114 1.07 5.77 -4.88
CA SER A 114 0.57 6.16 -6.21
C SER A 114 -0.86 6.67 -6.16
N GLU A 115 -1.75 6.00 -5.42
CA GLU A 115 -3.13 6.44 -5.21
C GLU A 115 -3.18 7.77 -4.44
N GLN A 116 -2.43 7.89 -3.35
CA GLN A 116 -2.33 9.14 -2.58
C GLN A 116 -1.89 10.31 -3.47
N CYS A 117 -0.87 10.11 -4.30
CA CYS A 117 -0.40 11.12 -5.24
C CYS A 117 -1.46 11.45 -6.30
N SER A 118 -2.21 10.46 -6.80
CA SER A 118 -3.23 10.66 -7.83
C SER A 118 -4.36 11.59 -7.39
N ILE A 119 -4.79 11.44 -6.12
CA ILE A 119 -5.90 12.23 -5.53
C ILE A 119 -5.43 13.36 -4.62
N ASP A 120 -4.12 13.53 -4.43
CA ASP A 120 -3.47 14.48 -3.51
C ASP A 120 -4.01 14.37 -2.07
N GLN A 121 -4.04 13.15 -1.54
CA GLN A 121 -4.49 12.86 -0.17
C GLN A 121 -3.43 12.03 0.60
N PRO A 122 -2.89 12.55 1.69
CA PRO A 122 -3.14 13.86 2.31
C PRO A 122 -2.65 15.02 1.41
N ARG A 123 -3.36 16.16 1.48
CA ARG A 123 -3.11 17.29 0.59
C ARG A 123 -1.64 17.77 0.65
N GLY A 124 -0.99 17.80 -0.52
CA GLY A 124 0.41 18.17 -0.68
C GLY A 124 1.35 16.96 -0.83
N ILE A 125 0.86 15.72 -0.69
CA ILE A 125 1.68 14.52 -0.86
C ILE A 125 2.22 14.39 -2.29
N ARG A 126 1.41 14.71 -3.29
CA ARG A 126 1.83 14.70 -4.70
C ARG A 126 3.07 15.55 -4.90
N GLN A 127 3.01 16.82 -4.49
CA GLN A 127 4.13 17.76 -4.63
C GLN A 127 5.36 17.29 -3.85
N ALA A 128 5.18 16.75 -2.65
CA ALA A 128 6.28 16.25 -1.82
C ALA A 128 7.02 15.08 -2.49
N VAL A 129 6.28 14.12 -3.07
CA VAL A 129 6.86 12.98 -3.79
C VAL A 129 7.49 13.42 -5.12
N GLU A 130 6.89 14.35 -5.86
CA GLU A 130 7.45 14.91 -7.10
C GLU A 130 8.80 15.62 -6.84
N LEU A 131 8.88 16.43 -5.78
CA LEU A 131 10.14 17.08 -5.38
C LEU A 131 11.20 16.05 -4.99
N LEU A 132 10.80 15.02 -4.26
CA LEU A 132 11.69 13.94 -3.87
C LEU A 132 12.19 13.15 -5.09
N ALA A 133 11.31 12.84 -6.05
CA ALA A 133 11.66 12.17 -7.30
C ALA A 133 12.62 13.00 -8.16
N ALA A 134 12.38 14.32 -8.26
CA ALA A 134 13.28 15.23 -8.94
C ALA A 134 14.67 15.25 -8.31
N ARG A 135 14.76 15.23 -6.98
CA ARG A 135 16.02 15.18 -6.26
C ARG A 135 16.76 13.86 -6.45
N ARG A 136 16.04 12.73 -6.30
CA ARG A 136 16.62 11.39 -6.42
C ARG A 136 16.99 11.04 -7.88
N GLY A 137 16.38 11.71 -8.85
CA GLY A 137 16.46 11.33 -10.26
C GLY A 137 15.75 10.02 -10.58
N SER A 138 14.95 9.50 -9.64
CA SER A 138 14.26 8.21 -9.71
C SER A 138 12.96 8.25 -8.92
N LEU A 139 11.86 7.90 -9.59
CA LEU A 139 10.56 7.74 -8.93
C LEU A 139 10.56 6.53 -7.99
N LEU A 140 11.27 5.46 -8.35
CA LEU A 140 11.40 4.26 -7.52
C LEU A 140 12.05 4.60 -6.18
N ASP A 141 13.20 5.29 -6.20
CA ASP A 141 13.90 5.68 -4.98
C ASP A 141 13.09 6.66 -4.13
N ALA A 142 12.39 7.59 -4.78
CA ALA A 142 11.48 8.50 -4.08
C ALA A 142 10.33 7.77 -3.38
N HIS A 143 9.78 6.74 -4.02
CA HIS A 143 8.75 5.90 -3.38
C HIS A 143 9.31 5.14 -2.19
N HIS A 144 10.54 4.60 -2.27
CA HIS A 144 11.18 3.92 -1.14
C HIS A 144 11.38 4.86 0.05
N ASP A 145 11.89 6.08 -0.18
CA ASP A 145 12.00 7.08 0.88
C ASP A 145 10.62 7.46 1.47
N ALA A 146 9.61 7.60 0.61
CA ALA A 146 8.24 7.90 1.05
C ALA A 146 7.63 6.74 1.85
N MET A 147 7.96 5.47 1.52
CA MET A 147 7.55 4.29 2.28
C MET A 147 8.09 4.29 3.70
N GLU A 148 9.34 4.73 3.92
CA GLU A 148 9.88 4.86 5.28
C GLU A 148 9.04 5.83 6.11
N CYS A 149 8.65 6.96 5.52
CA CYS A 149 7.79 7.95 6.16
C CYS A 149 6.38 7.41 6.42
N LEU A 150 5.81 6.69 5.45
CA LEU A 150 4.49 6.06 5.55
C LEU A 150 4.49 4.99 6.66
N GLY A 151 5.47 4.11 6.65
CA GLY A 151 5.63 3.06 7.65
C GLY A 151 5.78 3.62 9.07
N ARG A 152 6.58 4.68 9.24
CA ARG A 152 6.72 5.39 10.52
C ARG A 152 5.40 5.97 11.00
N MET A 153 4.69 6.69 10.15
CA MET A 153 3.37 7.27 10.49
C MET A 153 2.39 6.19 10.93
N MET A 154 2.33 5.06 10.21
CA MET A 154 1.44 3.95 10.54
C MET A 154 1.81 3.30 11.88
N TRP A 155 3.10 3.06 12.12
CA TRP A 155 3.58 2.50 13.38
C TRP A 155 3.28 3.41 14.58
N GLU A 156 3.51 4.72 14.44
CA GLU A 156 3.21 5.72 15.47
C GLU A 156 1.71 5.79 15.77
N SER A 157 0.88 5.76 14.73
CA SER A 157 -0.58 5.72 14.83
C SER A 157 -1.06 4.51 15.62
N GLN A 158 -0.59 3.31 15.25
CA GLN A 158 -0.95 2.06 15.93
C GLN A 158 -0.51 2.07 17.40
N ARG A 159 0.74 2.46 17.67
CA ARG A 159 1.30 2.52 19.02
C ARG A 159 0.55 3.51 19.92
N ALA A 160 0.13 4.64 19.35
CA ALA A 160 -0.56 5.69 20.10
C ALA A 160 -2.07 5.49 20.17
N GLY A 161 -2.64 4.52 19.41
CA GLY A 161 -4.09 4.33 19.29
C GLY A 161 -4.82 5.56 18.72
N ARG A 162 -4.14 6.35 17.89
CA ARG A 162 -4.64 7.59 17.28
C ARG A 162 -4.66 7.46 15.75
N PRO A 163 -5.52 8.23 15.05
CA PRO A 163 -5.48 8.29 13.60
C PRO A 163 -4.10 8.68 13.07
N PRO A 164 -3.70 8.21 11.87
CA PRO A 164 -2.47 8.58 11.22
C PRO A 164 -2.33 10.11 11.04
N ASP A 165 -1.13 10.65 11.30
CA ASP A 165 -0.84 12.08 11.14
C ASP A 165 -0.30 12.35 9.74
N GLY A 166 -1.21 12.71 8.82
CA GLY A 166 -0.86 13.02 7.44
C GLY A 166 0.06 14.23 7.30
N LYS A 167 0.01 15.20 8.23
CA LYS A 167 0.93 16.33 8.21
C LYS A 167 2.35 15.88 8.54
N ALA A 168 2.53 15.11 9.60
CA ALA A 168 3.83 14.56 9.97
C ALA A 168 4.42 13.67 8.85
N TYR A 169 3.58 12.95 8.12
CA TYR A 169 3.97 12.16 6.96
C TYR A 169 4.50 13.05 5.83
N ILE A 170 3.76 14.09 5.42
CA ILE A 170 4.22 15.03 4.39
C ILE A 170 5.50 15.73 4.81
N ASP A 171 5.56 16.24 6.04
CA ASP A 171 6.76 16.89 6.59
C ASP A 171 7.98 15.95 6.57
N CYS A 172 7.77 14.63 6.75
CA CYS A 172 8.81 13.63 6.63
C CYS A 172 9.31 13.49 5.18
N VAL A 173 8.40 13.33 4.21
CA VAL A 173 8.75 13.21 2.78
C VAL A 173 9.47 14.47 2.29
N GLN A 174 8.98 15.66 2.67
CA GLN A 174 9.63 16.93 2.31
C GLN A 174 11.03 17.06 2.89
N ARG A 175 11.27 16.58 4.11
CA ARG A 175 12.64 16.56 4.68
C ARG A 175 13.58 15.68 3.86
N HIS A 176 13.13 14.53 3.35
CA HIS A 176 13.92 13.70 2.45
C HIS A 176 14.21 14.41 1.11
N ALA A 177 13.29 15.24 0.65
CA ALA A 177 13.47 16.04 -0.56
C ALA A 177 14.42 17.24 -0.39
N THR A 178 14.66 17.73 0.84
CA THR A 178 15.42 18.98 1.11
C THR A 178 16.71 18.77 1.88
N ARG A 179 16.97 17.58 2.45
CA ARG A 179 18.22 17.28 3.15
C ARG A 179 19.37 17.12 2.15
N ASP A 180 20.47 17.82 2.43
CA ASP A 180 21.78 17.61 1.77
C ASP A 180 22.40 16.28 2.19
#